data_696dc6148d65afed41b01b8adcff82fb
#
_entry.id   696dc6148d65afed41b01b8adcff82fb
#
_cell.length_a   1.000
_cell.length_b   1.000
_cell.length_c   1.000
_cell.angle_alpha   90.00
_cell.angle_beta   90.00
_cell.angle_gamma   90.00
#
_symmetry.space_group_name_H-M   'P 1'
#
loop_
_entity.id
_entity.type
_entity.pdbx_description
1 polymer ?
#
loop_
_entity_poly.entity_id
_entity_poly.type
_entity_poly.pdbx_seq_one_letter_code
_entity_poly.pdbx_strand_id
1 'polypeptide(L)'
;MRRLISVALGIVMIILAGCSFSVPVREEESTDSTVVIKADQKEDTEQARETEIYVHVCGCVKKPGVYRLHFGARTQEAIDAAGGFSEKANQTAWNLAEVLQDGMQIYVPSKDEAKEALN
;
A
#
# COMPACT_ATOMS: atom_id res chain seq x y z
N MET A 1 -24.82 29.84 -36.32
CA MET A 1 -23.58 29.20 -36.78
C MET A 1 -22.33 30.13 -36.75
N ARG A 2 -22.48 31.43 -36.71
CA ARG A 2 -21.35 32.39 -36.70
C ARG A 2 -20.60 32.51 -35.36
N ARG A 3 -21.23 32.02 -34.24
CA ARG A 3 -20.63 32.13 -32.91
C ARG A 3 -19.77 30.92 -32.49
N LEU A 4 -19.90 29.77 -33.15
CA LEU A 4 -19.14 28.55 -32.86
C LEU A 4 -17.74 28.58 -33.52
N ILE A 5 -17.58 29.32 -34.60
CA ILE A 5 -16.31 29.41 -35.32
C ILE A 5 -15.29 30.29 -34.54
N SER A 6 -15.79 31.28 -33.78
CA SER A 6 -14.93 32.18 -32.99
C SER A 6 -14.30 31.49 -31.77
N VAL A 7 -14.99 30.49 -31.19
CA VAL A 7 -14.47 29.72 -30.06
C VAL A 7 -13.42 28.71 -30.49
N ALA A 8 -13.60 28.13 -31.69
CA ALA A 8 -12.63 27.16 -32.25
C ALA A 8 -11.29 27.84 -32.61
N LEU A 9 -11.34 29.09 -33.07
CA LEU A 9 -10.12 29.84 -33.41
C LEU A 9 -9.31 30.26 -32.18
N GLY A 10 -9.98 30.50 -31.05
CA GLY A 10 -9.33 30.82 -29.75
C GLY A 10 -8.58 29.65 -29.15
N ILE A 11 -9.05 28.44 -29.34
CA ILE A 11 -8.42 27.22 -28.77
C ILE A 11 -7.15 26.84 -29.55
N VAL A 12 -7.12 27.10 -30.86
CA VAL A 12 -5.95 26.80 -31.70
C VAL A 12 -4.77 27.73 -31.39
N MET A 13 -5.04 28.97 -30.95
CA MET A 13 -3.99 29.94 -30.61
C MET A 13 -3.28 29.61 -29.28
N ILE A 14 -3.94 28.88 -28.37
CA ILE A 14 -3.34 28.53 -27.07
C ILE A 14 -2.35 27.36 -27.19
N ILE A 15 -2.50 26.53 -28.22
CA ILE A 15 -1.64 25.33 -28.41
C ILE A 15 -0.26 25.68 -29.01
N LEU A 16 -0.10 26.88 -29.61
CA LEU A 16 1.16 27.32 -30.23
C LEU A 16 2.11 28.07 -29.29
N ALA A 17 1.70 28.39 -28.06
CA ALA A 17 2.60 28.88 -27.03
C ALA A 17 3.36 27.73 -26.39
N GLY A 18 4.22 27.09 -27.17
CA GLY A 18 5.16 26.10 -26.68
C GLY A 18 6.15 26.74 -25.71
N CYS A 19 5.91 26.61 -24.42
CA CYS A 19 6.94 26.83 -23.42
C CYS A 19 8.02 25.76 -23.61
N SER A 20 9.07 26.14 -24.33
CA SER A 20 10.35 25.45 -24.24
C SER A 20 10.88 25.63 -22.83
N PHE A 21 10.57 24.70 -21.95
CA PHE A 21 11.27 24.59 -20.69
C PHE A 21 12.59 23.87 -20.95
N SER A 22 13.60 24.69 -21.24
CA SER A 22 14.98 24.25 -21.38
C SER A 22 15.54 24.06 -19.97
N VAL A 23 15.64 22.81 -19.54
CA VAL A 23 16.37 22.45 -18.33
C VAL A 23 17.86 22.54 -18.68
N PRO A 24 18.66 23.40 -18.05
CA PRO A 24 20.10 23.34 -18.22
C PRO A 24 20.64 22.09 -17.57
N VAL A 25 21.03 21.14 -18.39
CA VAL A 25 21.88 20.03 -17.95
C VAL A 25 23.25 20.64 -17.66
N ARG A 26 23.58 20.77 -16.39
CA ARG A 26 24.91 21.13 -15.96
C ARG A 26 25.78 19.91 -16.06
N GLU A 27 26.52 19.78 -17.14
CA GLU A 27 27.65 18.85 -17.23
C GLU A 27 28.74 19.39 -16.30
N GLU A 28 28.88 18.78 -15.14
CA GLU A 28 30.14 18.82 -14.41
C GLU A 28 30.93 17.57 -14.77
N GLU A 29 31.80 17.76 -15.72
CA GLU A 29 32.92 16.90 -16.00
C GLU A 29 33.86 16.95 -14.79
N SER A 30 33.95 15.90 -14.02
CA SER A 30 35.08 15.64 -13.14
C SER A 30 35.53 14.21 -13.30
N THR A 31 36.58 14.16 -14.02
CA THR A 31 37.56 13.10 -14.19
C THR A 31 37.91 12.43 -12.89
N ASP A 32 38.00 11.09 -12.98
CA ASP A 32 38.87 10.22 -12.23
C ASP A 32 38.46 9.83 -10.80
N SER A 33 37.96 8.65 -10.68
CA SER A 33 38.43 7.61 -9.77
C SER A 33 37.61 6.34 -9.95
N THR A 34 38.19 5.39 -10.60
CA THR A 34 37.78 4.00 -10.62
C THR A 34 37.78 3.46 -9.19
N VAL A 35 36.64 3.52 -8.53
CA VAL A 35 36.37 2.65 -7.39
C VAL A 35 35.21 1.76 -7.79
N VAL A 36 35.55 0.62 -8.35
CA VAL A 36 34.65 -0.52 -8.42
C VAL A 36 34.50 -1.02 -6.99
N ILE A 37 33.61 -0.41 -6.23
CA ILE A 37 33.09 -1.03 -5.03
C ILE A 37 32.09 -2.05 -5.54
N LYS A 38 32.53 -3.30 -5.63
CA LYS A 38 31.63 -4.43 -5.48
C LYS A 38 31.02 -4.30 -4.08
N ALA A 39 29.97 -3.53 -3.97
CA ALA A 39 29.06 -3.63 -2.86
C ALA A 39 28.39 -4.98 -2.98
N ASP A 40 28.82 -5.94 -2.18
CA ASP A 40 28.10 -7.16 -1.94
C ASP A 40 26.65 -6.82 -1.66
N GLN A 41 25.76 -7.36 -2.49
CA GLN A 41 24.29 -7.32 -2.36
C GLN A 41 23.86 -8.09 -1.10
N LYS A 42 24.19 -7.58 0.06
CA LYS A 42 23.83 -8.17 1.35
C LYS A 42 23.02 -7.23 2.24
N GLU A 43 22.75 -6.00 1.78
CA GLU A 43 21.98 -5.03 2.54
C GLU A 43 20.47 -5.04 2.25
N ASP A 44 20.03 -5.65 1.13
CA ASP A 44 18.62 -5.74 0.78
C ASP A 44 17.80 -6.71 1.65
N THR A 45 18.46 -7.60 2.41
CA THR A 45 17.75 -8.64 3.17
C THR A 45 17.35 -8.17 4.57
N GLU A 46 18.03 -7.19 5.15
CA GLU A 46 17.68 -6.67 6.48
C GLU A 46 16.62 -5.55 6.41
N GLN A 47 16.72 -4.64 5.44
CA GLN A 47 15.71 -3.60 5.24
C GLN A 47 14.37 -4.19 4.76
N ALA A 48 14.37 -5.28 4.01
CA ALA A 48 13.15 -5.98 3.63
C ALA A 48 12.45 -6.65 4.82
N ARG A 49 13.16 -6.98 5.88
CA ARG A 49 12.59 -7.57 7.10
C ARG A 49 11.89 -6.54 7.99
N GLU A 50 12.30 -5.29 7.95
CA GLU A 50 11.65 -4.19 8.68
C GLU A 50 10.39 -3.65 7.96
N THR A 51 10.21 -4.02 6.69
CA THR A 51 9.08 -3.55 5.88
C THR A 51 7.91 -4.53 5.81
N GLU A 52 8.08 -5.75 6.29
CA GLU A 52 7.07 -6.81 6.26
C GLU A 52 6.81 -7.38 7.65
N ILE A 53 5.56 -7.72 7.91
CA ILE A 53 5.10 -8.37 9.13
C ILE A 53 4.34 -9.65 8.79
N TYR A 54 4.36 -10.61 9.70
CA TYR A 54 3.58 -11.85 9.62
C TYR A 54 2.50 -11.83 10.69
N VAL A 55 1.26 -12.02 10.28
CA VAL A 55 0.08 -12.01 11.16
C VAL A 55 -0.71 -13.30 11.00
N HIS A 56 -1.09 -13.90 12.11
CA HIS A 56 -1.94 -15.09 12.10
C HIS A 56 -3.41 -14.68 12.21
N VAL A 57 -4.19 -14.94 11.16
CA VAL A 57 -5.64 -14.71 11.14
C VAL A 57 -6.37 -16.02 11.29
N CYS A 58 -7.25 -16.13 12.28
CA CYS A 58 -8.01 -17.34 12.56
C CYS A 58 -9.44 -17.04 13.06
N GLY A 59 -10.25 -18.08 13.22
CA GLY A 59 -11.65 -17.95 13.58
C GLY A 59 -12.57 -17.80 12.37
N CYS A 60 -13.59 -16.96 12.48
CA CYS A 60 -14.64 -16.80 11.48
C CYS A 60 -14.23 -15.90 10.30
N VAL A 61 -13.18 -16.28 9.59
CA VAL A 61 -12.76 -15.72 8.30
C VAL A 61 -12.87 -16.76 7.21
N LYS A 62 -12.87 -16.35 5.95
CA LYS A 62 -13.01 -17.30 4.82
C LYS A 62 -11.82 -18.22 4.67
N LYS A 63 -10.60 -17.69 4.86
CA LYS A 63 -9.34 -18.44 4.72
C LYS A 63 -8.42 -18.17 5.89
N PRO A 64 -8.56 -18.90 7.03
CA PRO A 64 -7.63 -18.76 8.15
C PRO A 64 -6.20 -19.14 7.75
N GLY A 65 -5.22 -18.46 8.33
CA GLY A 65 -3.81 -18.74 8.06
C GLY A 65 -2.88 -17.62 8.47
N VAL A 66 -1.61 -17.77 8.13
CA VAL A 66 -0.59 -16.73 8.35
C VAL A 66 -0.43 -15.91 7.08
N TYR A 67 -0.51 -14.60 7.22
CA TYR A 67 -0.43 -13.66 6.11
C TYR A 67 0.74 -12.72 6.27
N ARG A 68 1.43 -12.46 5.17
CA ARG A 68 2.51 -11.50 5.06
C ARG A 68 1.93 -10.18 4.59
N LEU A 69 2.14 -9.13 5.38
CA LEU A 69 1.64 -7.78 5.15
C LEU A 69 2.79 -6.78 5.25
N HIS A 70 2.59 -5.56 4.75
CA HIS A 70 3.57 -4.50 4.91
C HIS A 70 3.58 -3.97 6.36
N PHE A 71 4.71 -3.42 6.78
CA PHE A 71 4.81 -2.74 8.07
C PHE A 71 3.83 -1.56 8.14
N GLY A 72 3.08 -1.47 9.24
CA GLY A 72 2.04 -0.46 9.40
C GLY A 72 0.68 -0.83 8.82
N ALA A 73 0.52 -2.04 8.29
CA ALA A 73 -0.77 -2.58 7.87
C ALA A 73 -1.78 -2.58 9.02
N ARG A 74 -3.06 -2.45 8.71
CA ARG A 74 -4.13 -2.43 9.69
C ARG A 74 -4.91 -3.75 9.71
N THR A 75 -5.65 -3.99 10.79
CA THR A 75 -6.48 -5.19 10.96
C THR A 75 -7.40 -5.45 9.76
N GLN A 76 -7.95 -4.40 9.15
CA GLN A 76 -8.76 -4.52 7.92
C GLN A 76 -8.02 -5.24 6.81
N GLU A 77 -6.76 -4.90 6.57
CA GLU A 77 -5.95 -5.50 5.51
C GLU A 77 -5.67 -6.99 5.74
N ALA A 78 -5.46 -7.38 7.00
CA ALA A 78 -5.29 -8.79 7.35
C ALA A 78 -6.58 -9.59 7.11
N ILE A 79 -7.73 -9.03 7.46
CA ILE A 79 -9.03 -9.66 7.23
C ILE A 79 -9.30 -9.78 5.72
N ASP A 80 -9.01 -8.75 4.95
CA ASP A 80 -9.15 -8.76 3.48
C ASP A 80 -8.23 -9.79 2.82
N ALA A 81 -6.99 -9.91 3.30
CA ALA A 81 -6.05 -10.94 2.86
C ALA A 81 -6.57 -12.37 3.16
N ALA A 82 -7.29 -12.55 4.27
CA ALA A 82 -7.95 -13.79 4.63
C ALA A 82 -9.27 -14.05 3.87
N GLY A 83 -9.56 -13.26 2.84
CA GLY A 83 -10.77 -13.37 2.02
C GLY A 83 -12.01 -12.69 2.62
N GLY A 84 -11.84 -11.94 3.69
CA GLY A 84 -12.90 -11.25 4.40
C GLY A 84 -13.53 -12.10 5.53
N PHE A 85 -14.47 -11.49 6.22
CA PHE A 85 -15.27 -12.16 7.25
C PHE A 85 -16.15 -13.27 6.67
N SER A 86 -16.32 -14.34 7.43
CA SER A 86 -17.36 -15.32 7.14
C SER A 86 -18.75 -14.80 7.55
N GLU A 87 -19.82 -15.44 7.09
CA GLU A 87 -21.21 -15.03 7.41
C GLU A 87 -21.52 -15.06 8.92
N LYS A 88 -20.85 -15.94 9.65
CA LYS A 88 -21.03 -16.12 11.09
C LYS A 88 -20.16 -15.17 11.93
N ALA A 89 -19.24 -14.43 11.29
CA ALA A 89 -18.29 -13.59 11.99
C ALA A 89 -18.94 -12.42 12.71
N ASN A 90 -18.45 -12.13 13.91
CA ASN A 90 -18.73 -10.89 14.59
C ASN A 90 -17.74 -9.81 14.10
N GLN A 91 -18.18 -8.97 13.17
CA GLN A 91 -17.35 -7.95 12.55
C GLN A 91 -16.99 -6.79 13.50
N THR A 92 -17.72 -6.65 14.60
CA THR A 92 -17.49 -5.57 15.58
C THR A 92 -16.54 -5.96 16.71
N ALA A 93 -16.06 -7.21 16.72
CA ALA A 93 -15.15 -7.71 17.75
C ALA A 93 -13.75 -7.08 17.68
N TRP A 94 -13.38 -6.56 16.54
CA TRP A 94 -12.06 -5.99 16.30
C TRP A 94 -12.10 -4.53 15.85
N ASN A 95 -11.12 -3.77 16.30
CA ASN A 95 -10.86 -2.44 15.75
C ASN A 95 -10.13 -2.60 14.41
N LEU A 96 -10.86 -2.46 13.32
CA LEU A 96 -10.33 -2.64 11.96
C LEU A 96 -9.23 -1.61 11.57
N ALA A 97 -9.16 -0.50 12.29
CA ALA A 97 -8.17 0.54 12.09
C ALA A 97 -6.90 0.35 12.94
N GLU A 98 -6.84 -0.68 13.78
CA GLU A 98 -5.67 -0.98 14.61
C GLU A 98 -4.47 -1.36 13.74
N VAL A 99 -3.31 -0.79 14.05
CA VAL A 99 -2.06 -1.10 13.37
C VAL A 99 -1.52 -2.44 13.87
N LEU A 100 -1.19 -3.32 12.94
CA LEU A 100 -0.71 -4.65 13.24
C LEU A 100 0.79 -4.65 13.57
N GLN A 101 1.17 -5.56 14.44
CA GLN A 101 2.56 -5.84 14.80
C GLN A 101 2.98 -7.21 14.28
N ASP A 102 4.28 -7.38 14.05
CA ASP A 102 4.82 -8.68 13.65
C ASP A 102 4.56 -9.74 14.74
N GLY A 103 4.12 -10.92 14.29
CA GLY A 103 3.75 -12.01 15.18
C GLY A 103 2.37 -11.90 15.84
N MET A 104 1.56 -10.88 15.48
CA MET A 104 0.23 -10.70 16.06
C MET A 104 -0.75 -11.76 15.59
N GLN A 105 -1.66 -12.18 16.49
CA GLN A 105 -2.76 -13.08 16.19
C GLN A 105 -4.09 -12.34 16.22
N ILE A 106 -4.89 -12.51 15.17
CA ILE A 106 -6.25 -11.99 15.05
C ILE A 106 -7.22 -13.16 15.09
N TYR A 107 -7.94 -13.30 16.19
CA TYR A 107 -9.02 -14.28 16.30
C TYR A 107 -10.37 -13.61 16.09
N VAL A 108 -11.08 -13.98 15.05
CA VAL A 108 -12.41 -13.46 14.74
C VAL A 108 -13.48 -14.36 15.33
N PRO A 109 -14.19 -13.93 16.40
CA PRO A 109 -15.22 -14.75 17.03
C PRO A 109 -16.48 -14.80 16.16
N SER A 110 -17.32 -15.82 16.42
CA SER A 110 -18.65 -15.88 15.87
C SER A 110 -19.61 -14.91 16.58
N LYS A 111 -20.76 -14.64 15.95
CA LYS A 111 -21.85 -13.85 16.57
C LYS A 111 -22.43 -14.54 17.80
N ASP A 112 -22.40 -15.86 17.83
CA ASP A 112 -22.94 -16.66 18.93
C ASP A 112 -21.99 -16.64 20.13
N GLU A 113 -20.70 -16.81 19.93
CA GLU A 113 -19.67 -16.65 20.98
C GLU A 113 -19.70 -15.28 21.63
N ALA A 114 -19.92 -14.22 20.83
CA ALA A 114 -20.02 -12.86 21.37
C ALA A 114 -21.26 -12.66 22.27
N LYS A 115 -22.35 -13.39 22.03
CA LYS A 115 -23.55 -13.36 22.90
C LYS A 115 -23.34 -14.12 24.19
N GLU A 116 -22.63 -15.25 24.15
CA GLU A 116 -22.34 -16.06 25.36
C GLU A 116 -21.40 -15.32 26.32
N ALA A 117 -20.47 -14.51 25.81
CA ALA A 117 -19.57 -13.71 26.63
C ALA A 117 -20.26 -12.56 27.38
N LEU A 118 -21.50 -12.23 27.04
CA LEU A 118 -22.31 -11.14 27.67
C LEU A 118 -23.30 -11.66 28.73
N ASN A 119 -23.46 -12.97 28.92
CA ASN A 119 -24.31 -13.60 29.91
C ASN A 119 -23.46 -14.17 31.08
#